data_aa102aaf4fca15607c65577f8c4c0c67
#
_entry.id   aa102aaf4fca15607c65577f8c4c0c67
#
_cell.length_a   1.000
_cell.length_b   1.000
_cell.length_c   1.000
_cell.angle_alpha   90.00
_cell.angle_beta   90.00
_cell.angle_gamma   90.00
#
_symmetry.space_group_name_H-M   'P 1'
#
loop_
_entity.id
_entity.type
_entity.pdbx_description
1 polymer ?
#
loop_
_entity_poly.entity_id
_entity_poly.type
_entity_poly.pdbx_seq_one_letter_code
_entity_poly.pdbx_strand_id
1 'polypeptide(L)'
;MRDLKNIKYWLFDLDNTLYSGDTKVFDQVDKKMSKFISDKLNVSIEEAKKIQKNYFHEYNTTLNGMIKNHKIDANEFLEFVHDVDLNFLQKNEFLEKEITKLNGKKIIFTNGSKAHAANVTKRIGIEKLFDGVFDIVDSDFIPKPSKQPYEKIIENFKIEPQY
;
A
#
# COMPACT_ATOMS: atom_id res chain seq x y z
N MET A 1 24.46 0.90 17.30
CA MET A 1 23.03 0.53 17.07
C MET A 1 22.19 1.69 17.59
N ARG A 2 21.34 2.34 16.78
CA ARG A 2 20.48 3.42 17.29
C ARG A 2 19.57 2.85 18.38
N ASP A 3 19.40 3.58 19.48
CA ASP A 3 18.49 3.17 20.56
C ASP A 3 17.05 3.31 20.10
N LEU A 4 16.41 2.19 19.78
CA LEU A 4 15.02 2.13 19.32
C LEU A 4 14.00 2.48 20.43
N LYS A 5 14.44 2.61 21.68
CA LYS A 5 13.57 2.89 22.83
C LYS A 5 12.96 4.29 22.80
N ASN A 6 13.59 5.23 22.09
CA ASN A 6 13.18 6.63 22.03
C ASN A 6 12.41 6.98 20.76
N ILE A 7 12.08 6.01 19.92
CA ILE A 7 11.31 6.25 18.71
C ILE A 7 9.85 6.54 19.07
N LYS A 8 9.34 7.70 18.61
CA LYS A 8 7.97 8.15 18.87
C LYS A 8 6.99 7.71 17.77
N TYR A 9 7.46 7.51 16.55
CA TYR A 9 6.65 7.16 15.38
C TYR A 9 7.32 6.09 14.54
N TRP A 10 6.54 5.09 14.16
CA TRP A 10 6.94 4.01 13.25
C TRP A 10 6.06 4.08 12.02
N LEU A 11 6.67 4.17 10.84
CA LEU A 11 5.97 4.09 9.57
C LEU A 11 6.24 2.73 8.94
N PHE A 12 5.19 1.96 8.74
CA PHE A 12 5.25 0.63 8.17
C PHE A 12 4.69 0.65 6.75
N ASP A 13 5.44 0.14 5.81
CA ASP A 13 4.88 -0.27 4.54
C ASP A 13 4.03 -1.54 4.73
N LEU A 14 3.08 -1.79 3.82
CA LEU A 14 2.13 -2.89 3.94
C LEU A 14 2.52 -4.09 3.07
N ASP A 15 2.41 -3.90 1.74
CA ASP A 15 2.47 -5.00 0.79
C ASP A 15 3.90 -5.54 0.66
N ASN A 16 4.04 -6.87 0.79
CA ASN A 16 5.34 -7.55 0.82
C ASN A 16 6.29 -7.08 1.95
N THR A 17 5.75 -6.37 2.95
CA THR A 17 6.48 -5.91 4.14
C THR A 17 5.88 -6.48 5.42
N LEU A 18 4.59 -6.27 5.69
CA LEU A 18 3.89 -6.85 6.84
C LEU A 18 3.44 -8.31 6.59
N TYR A 19 3.53 -8.75 5.39
CA TYR A 19 3.39 -10.15 4.97
C TYR A 19 4.39 -10.46 3.85
N SER A 20 4.77 -11.74 3.71
CA SER A 20 5.74 -12.15 2.68
C SER A 20 5.14 -12.12 1.27
N GLY A 21 5.94 -11.72 0.29
CA GLY A 21 5.61 -11.83 -1.13
C GLY A 21 5.29 -13.27 -1.58
N ASP A 22 5.81 -14.28 -0.88
CA ASP A 22 5.53 -15.69 -1.16
C ASP A 22 4.04 -16.07 -0.97
N THR A 23 3.26 -15.23 -0.29
CA THR A 23 1.82 -15.44 -0.09
C THR A 23 0.98 -15.25 -1.34
N LYS A 24 1.57 -14.74 -2.43
CA LYS A 24 0.91 -14.49 -3.72
C LYS A 24 -0.28 -13.52 -3.67
N VAL A 25 -0.45 -12.77 -2.60
CA VAL A 25 -1.51 -11.76 -2.52
C VAL A 25 -1.24 -10.66 -3.53
N PHE A 26 0.00 -10.15 -3.58
CA PHE A 26 0.36 -9.09 -4.53
C PHE A 26 0.33 -9.57 -5.99
N ASP A 27 0.57 -10.85 -6.26
CA ASP A 27 0.41 -11.43 -7.59
C ASP A 27 -1.04 -11.33 -8.10
N GLN A 28 -2.03 -11.41 -7.20
CA GLN A 28 -3.43 -11.22 -7.55
C GLN A 28 -3.71 -9.75 -7.89
N VAL A 29 -3.19 -8.82 -7.07
CA VAL A 29 -3.28 -7.38 -7.34
C VAL A 29 -2.69 -7.05 -8.71
N ASP A 30 -1.50 -7.56 -9.02
CA ASP A 30 -0.81 -7.36 -10.30
C ASP A 30 -1.65 -7.86 -11.49
N LYS A 31 -2.23 -9.06 -11.38
CA LYS A 31 -3.13 -9.61 -12.39
C LYS A 31 -4.39 -8.78 -12.57
N LYS A 32 -4.98 -8.31 -11.48
CA LYS A 32 -6.16 -7.44 -11.52
C LYS A 32 -5.86 -6.07 -12.13
N MET A 33 -4.67 -5.50 -11.89
CA MET A 33 -4.25 -4.29 -12.60
C MET A 33 -4.23 -4.49 -14.12
N SER A 34 -3.61 -5.58 -14.61
CA SER A 34 -3.59 -5.91 -16.04
C SER A 34 -5.01 -6.10 -16.58
N LYS A 35 -5.89 -6.78 -15.83
CA LYS A 35 -7.29 -7.01 -16.22
C LYS A 35 -8.06 -5.69 -16.32
N PHE A 36 -7.93 -4.81 -15.33
CA PHE A 36 -8.57 -3.48 -15.34
C PHE A 36 -8.14 -2.67 -16.56
N ILE A 37 -6.84 -2.63 -16.86
CA ILE A 37 -6.31 -1.93 -18.04
C ILE A 37 -6.86 -2.53 -19.32
N SER A 38 -6.86 -3.85 -19.45
CA SER A 38 -7.40 -4.57 -20.61
C SER A 38 -8.86 -4.20 -20.87
N ASP A 39 -9.69 -4.20 -19.83
CA ASP A 39 -11.11 -3.88 -19.93
C ASP A 39 -11.36 -2.40 -20.24
N LYS A 40 -10.64 -1.49 -19.56
CA LYS A 40 -10.83 -0.05 -19.76
C LYS A 40 -10.34 0.46 -21.10
N LEU A 41 -9.25 -0.11 -21.63
CA LEU A 41 -8.63 0.34 -22.88
C LEU A 41 -8.99 -0.55 -24.07
N ASN A 42 -9.73 -1.64 -23.85
CA ASN A 42 -10.09 -2.63 -24.87
C ASN A 42 -8.87 -3.15 -25.62
N VAL A 43 -7.83 -3.57 -24.86
CA VAL A 43 -6.59 -4.14 -25.37
C VAL A 43 -6.39 -5.57 -24.86
N SER A 44 -5.49 -6.33 -25.46
CA SER A 44 -5.16 -7.67 -24.97
C SER A 44 -4.49 -7.62 -23.57
N ILE A 45 -4.53 -8.73 -22.84
CA ILE A 45 -3.84 -8.84 -21.53
C ILE A 45 -2.34 -8.63 -21.67
N GLU A 46 -1.72 -9.10 -22.75
CA GLU A 46 -0.31 -8.91 -23.04
C GLU A 46 0.04 -7.42 -23.21
N GLU A 47 -0.80 -6.68 -23.93
CA GLU A 47 -0.63 -5.25 -24.12
C GLU A 47 -0.89 -4.50 -22.81
N ALA A 48 -1.93 -4.86 -22.07
CA ALA A 48 -2.23 -4.30 -20.77
C ALA A 48 -1.07 -4.44 -19.76
N LYS A 49 -0.37 -5.59 -19.75
CA LYS A 49 0.85 -5.80 -18.95
C LYS A 49 1.99 -4.87 -19.35
N LYS A 50 2.17 -4.60 -20.62
CA LYS A 50 3.18 -3.62 -21.09
C LYS A 50 2.83 -2.22 -20.62
N ILE A 51 1.57 -1.80 -20.79
CA ILE A 51 1.06 -0.51 -20.31
C ILE A 51 1.27 -0.39 -18.80
N GLN A 52 0.88 -1.42 -18.04
CA GLN A 52 1.05 -1.46 -16.58
C GLN A 52 2.51 -1.23 -16.16
N LYS A 53 3.45 -1.95 -16.75
CA LYS A 53 4.89 -1.80 -16.47
C LYS A 53 5.42 -0.42 -16.86
N ASN A 54 5.04 0.08 -18.04
CA ASN A 54 5.45 1.40 -18.49
C ASN A 54 4.96 2.48 -17.55
N TYR A 55 3.70 2.42 -17.12
CA TYR A 55 3.15 3.39 -16.18
C TYR A 55 3.78 3.30 -14.80
N PHE A 56 4.11 2.09 -14.32
CA PHE A 56 4.87 1.95 -13.09
C PHE A 56 6.24 2.65 -13.18
N HIS A 57 6.97 2.47 -14.29
CA HIS A 57 8.29 3.10 -14.47
C HIS A 57 8.20 4.63 -14.65
N GLU A 58 7.21 5.10 -15.40
CA GLU A 58 7.11 6.53 -15.75
C GLU A 58 6.44 7.37 -14.65
N TYR A 59 5.46 6.80 -13.93
CA TYR A 59 4.63 7.52 -12.96
C TYR A 59 4.74 6.97 -11.53
N ASN A 60 5.67 6.06 -11.25
CA ASN A 60 5.90 5.37 -9.99
C ASN A 60 4.76 4.44 -9.52
N THR A 61 3.56 4.51 -10.10
CA THR A 61 2.48 3.53 -9.94
C THR A 61 1.66 3.43 -11.23
N THR A 62 1.10 2.24 -11.45
CA THR A 62 0.14 1.99 -12.53
C THR A 62 -1.08 2.92 -12.42
N LEU A 63 -1.61 3.10 -11.20
CA LEU A 63 -2.75 3.98 -10.93
C LEU A 63 -2.47 5.41 -11.40
N ASN A 64 -1.32 5.98 -11.05
CA ASN A 64 -0.99 7.35 -11.43
C ASN A 64 -0.88 7.53 -12.95
N GLY A 65 -0.32 6.52 -13.64
CA GLY A 65 -0.30 6.49 -15.10
C GLY A 65 -1.70 6.43 -15.72
N MET A 66 -2.58 5.60 -15.16
CA MET A 66 -3.97 5.48 -15.61
C MET A 66 -4.77 6.76 -15.38
N ILE A 67 -4.62 7.42 -14.24
CA ILE A 67 -5.27 8.72 -13.97
C ILE A 67 -4.81 9.77 -14.98
N LYS A 68 -3.50 9.92 -15.18
CA LYS A 68 -2.94 10.97 -16.04
C LYS A 68 -3.29 10.81 -17.50
N ASN A 69 -3.21 9.57 -18.02
CA ASN A 69 -3.36 9.32 -19.44
C ASN A 69 -4.81 8.98 -19.85
N HIS A 70 -5.62 8.42 -18.95
CA HIS A 70 -6.96 7.91 -19.29
C HIS A 70 -8.07 8.49 -18.42
N LYS A 71 -7.75 9.35 -17.45
CA LYS A 71 -8.72 10.03 -16.55
C LYS A 71 -9.69 9.05 -15.88
N ILE A 72 -9.19 7.88 -15.49
CA ILE A 72 -10.00 6.89 -14.79
C ILE A 72 -10.41 7.39 -13.40
N ASP A 73 -11.48 6.82 -12.85
CA ASP A 73 -11.79 6.96 -11.43
C ASP A 73 -10.79 6.14 -10.61
N ALA A 74 -10.07 6.81 -9.72
CA ALA A 74 -9.07 6.18 -8.89
C ALA A 74 -9.67 5.21 -7.87
N ASN A 75 -10.86 5.51 -7.33
CA ASN A 75 -11.53 4.62 -6.38
C ASN A 75 -12.00 3.34 -7.07
N GLU A 76 -12.58 3.45 -8.27
CA GLU A 76 -12.95 2.28 -9.08
C GLU A 76 -11.74 1.35 -9.31
N PHE A 77 -10.59 1.94 -9.66
CA PHE A 77 -9.36 1.17 -9.83
C PHE A 77 -8.93 0.47 -8.53
N LEU A 78 -8.88 1.23 -7.43
CA LEU A 78 -8.42 0.70 -6.12
C LEU A 78 -9.35 -0.40 -5.60
N GLU A 79 -10.67 -0.23 -5.71
CA GLU A 79 -11.64 -1.26 -5.32
C GLU A 79 -11.46 -2.53 -6.15
N PHE A 80 -11.33 -2.39 -7.46
CA PHE A 80 -11.18 -3.54 -8.35
C PHE A 80 -9.89 -4.31 -8.10
N VAL A 81 -8.74 -3.63 -7.97
CA VAL A 81 -7.44 -4.31 -7.85
C VAL A 81 -7.22 -4.91 -6.47
N HIS A 82 -7.87 -4.37 -5.43
CA HIS A 82 -7.75 -4.88 -4.05
C HIS A 82 -8.84 -5.88 -3.66
N ASP A 83 -9.77 -6.21 -4.56
CA ASP A 83 -10.70 -7.33 -4.39
C ASP A 83 -9.98 -8.66 -4.64
N VAL A 84 -9.17 -9.09 -3.69
CA VAL A 84 -8.29 -10.27 -3.75
C VAL A 84 -8.61 -11.28 -2.67
N ASP A 85 -8.30 -12.56 -2.94
CA ASP A 85 -8.40 -13.61 -1.93
C ASP A 85 -7.24 -13.51 -0.93
N LEU A 86 -7.58 -13.24 0.33
CA LEU A 86 -6.63 -13.15 1.44
C LEU A 86 -6.49 -14.47 2.22
N ASN A 87 -7.10 -15.57 1.79
CA ASN A 87 -7.02 -16.85 2.49
C ASN A 87 -5.59 -17.43 2.53
N PHE A 88 -4.73 -16.98 1.63
CA PHE A 88 -3.30 -17.31 1.64
C PHE A 88 -2.54 -16.69 2.82
N LEU A 89 -3.09 -15.63 3.43
CA LEU A 89 -2.51 -15.02 4.62
C LEU A 89 -2.90 -15.80 5.87
N GLN A 90 -1.92 -16.06 6.70
CA GLN A 90 -2.10 -16.68 8.01
C GLN A 90 -1.91 -15.65 9.11
N LYS A 91 -2.57 -15.84 10.26
CA LYS A 91 -2.31 -15.06 11.46
C LYS A 91 -0.83 -15.16 11.82
N ASN A 92 -0.18 -14.03 12.10
CA ASN A 92 1.24 -13.98 12.41
C ASN A 92 1.47 -13.52 13.86
N GLU A 93 1.39 -14.47 14.78
CA GLU A 93 1.56 -14.21 16.23
C GLU A 93 2.98 -13.71 16.58
N PHE A 94 3.98 -14.12 15.81
CA PHE A 94 5.34 -13.62 16.01
C PHE A 94 5.41 -12.13 15.66
N LEU A 95 4.88 -11.73 14.50
CA LEU A 95 4.84 -10.33 14.08
C LEU A 95 4.00 -9.48 15.05
N GLU A 96 2.83 -9.98 15.46
CA GLU A 96 1.98 -9.34 16.46
C GLU A 96 2.77 -9.04 17.76
N LYS A 97 3.46 -10.05 18.28
CA LYS A 97 4.30 -9.93 19.49
C LYS A 97 5.44 -8.93 19.32
N GLU A 98 6.13 -8.94 18.18
CA GLU A 98 7.26 -8.04 17.96
C GLU A 98 6.81 -6.58 17.76
N ILE A 99 5.74 -6.34 16.99
CA ILE A 99 5.17 -4.98 16.83
C ILE A 99 4.65 -4.44 18.17
N THR A 100 4.06 -5.29 19.03
CA THR A 100 3.56 -4.89 20.36
C THR A 100 4.68 -4.36 21.25
N LYS A 101 5.91 -4.83 21.10
CA LYS A 101 7.05 -4.35 21.90
C LYS A 101 7.56 -2.96 21.52
N LEU A 102 7.16 -2.45 20.35
CA LEU A 102 7.60 -1.15 19.87
C LEU A 102 6.87 -0.04 20.63
N ASN A 103 7.62 0.86 21.24
CA ASN A 103 7.07 2.06 21.84
C ASN A 103 6.70 3.09 20.77
N GLY A 104 5.77 3.99 21.09
CA GLY A 104 5.35 5.06 20.18
C GLY A 104 4.22 4.66 19.24
N LYS A 105 3.79 5.61 18.43
CA LYS A 105 2.70 5.45 17.46
C LYS A 105 3.16 4.65 16.24
N LYS A 106 2.29 3.79 15.77
CA LYS A 106 2.52 2.92 14.61
C LYS A 106 1.52 3.26 13.52
N ILE A 107 2.01 3.63 12.36
CA ILE A 107 1.18 4.10 11.25
C ILE A 107 1.54 3.24 10.02
N ILE A 108 0.53 2.71 9.35
CA ILE A 108 0.73 2.10 8.04
C ILE A 108 0.82 3.21 7.00
N PHE A 109 1.88 3.18 6.18
CA PHE A 109 2.12 4.12 5.11
C PHE A 109 2.25 3.36 3.78
N THR A 110 1.17 3.30 3.01
CA THR A 110 1.06 2.44 1.82
C THR A 110 0.69 3.20 0.55
N ASN A 111 1.10 2.68 -0.61
CA ASN A 111 0.58 3.09 -1.92
C ASN A 111 -0.73 2.36 -2.29
N GLY A 112 -1.20 1.44 -1.45
CA GLY A 112 -2.52 0.81 -1.56
C GLY A 112 -3.61 1.67 -0.91
N SER A 113 -4.84 1.13 -0.82
CA SER A 113 -5.98 1.79 -0.17
C SER A 113 -6.10 1.43 1.32
N LYS A 114 -6.76 2.29 2.10
CA LYS A 114 -7.11 2.01 3.51
C LYS A 114 -7.92 0.73 3.67
N ALA A 115 -8.85 0.47 2.75
CA ALA A 115 -9.67 -0.73 2.77
C ALA A 115 -8.81 -1.99 2.61
N HIS A 116 -7.85 -1.98 1.67
CA HIS A 116 -6.89 -3.07 1.51
C HIS A 116 -6.05 -3.27 2.77
N ALA A 117 -5.50 -2.19 3.33
CA ALA A 117 -4.71 -2.25 4.56
C ALA A 117 -5.50 -2.84 5.74
N ALA A 118 -6.76 -2.43 5.91
CA ALA A 118 -7.64 -2.97 6.95
C ALA A 118 -7.90 -4.47 6.77
N ASN A 119 -8.21 -4.90 5.54
CA ASN A 119 -8.46 -6.31 5.23
C ASN A 119 -7.23 -7.19 5.49
N VAL A 120 -6.05 -6.75 5.01
CA VAL A 120 -4.78 -7.47 5.20
C VAL A 120 -4.43 -7.55 6.69
N THR A 121 -4.41 -6.44 7.41
CA THR A 121 -4.00 -6.40 8.83
C THR A 121 -4.95 -7.18 9.73
N LYS A 122 -6.26 -7.14 9.43
CA LYS A 122 -7.27 -7.97 10.10
C LYS A 122 -6.99 -9.46 9.87
N ARG A 123 -6.69 -9.84 8.62
CA ARG A 123 -6.43 -11.23 8.26
C ARG A 123 -5.19 -11.80 8.96
N ILE A 124 -4.11 -11.03 9.07
CA ILE A 124 -2.88 -11.46 9.75
C ILE A 124 -2.88 -11.20 11.26
N GLY A 125 -3.95 -10.59 11.80
CA GLY A 125 -4.18 -10.46 13.25
C GLY A 125 -3.49 -9.28 13.92
N ILE A 126 -3.07 -8.24 13.17
CA ILE A 126 -2.32 -7.09 13.71
C ILE A 126 -3.07 -5.75 13.59
N GLU A 127 -4.31 -5.74 13.13
CA GLU A 127 -5.10 -4.52 12.87
C GLU A 127 -5.09 -3.54 14.05
N LYS A 128 -5.25 -4.07 15.27
CA LYS A 128 -5.37 -3.25 16.50
C LYS A 128 -4.04 -2.65 16.99
N LEU A 129 -2.94 -2.97 16.34
CA LEU A 129 -1.61 -2.49 16.74
C LEU A 129 -1.25 -1.15 16.11
N PHE A 130 -2.03 -0.67 15.14
CA PHE A 130 -1.75 0.54 14.40
C PHE A 130 -2.66 1.68 14.86
N ASP A 131 -2.08 2.87 15.03
CA ASP A 131 -2.77 4.09 15.40
C ASP A 131 -3.43 4.78 14.20
N GLY A 132 -3.06 4.39 12.98
CA GLY A 132 -3.63 4.93 11.76
C GLY A 132 -3.07 4.31 10.49
N VAL A 133 -3.72 4.64 9.38
CA VAL A 133 -3.31 4.30 8.02
C VAL A 133 -3.26 5.58 7.20
N PHE A 134 -2.14 5.80 6.53
CA PHE A 134 -1.96 6.84 5.51
C PHE A 134 -1.78 6.14 4.17
N ASP A 135 -2.73 6.35 3.27
CA ASP A 135 -2.83 5.63 2.00
C ASP A 135 -2.58 6.54 0.79
N ILE A 136 -2.73 5.96 -0.39
CA ILE A 136 -2.53 6.69 -1.66
C ILE A 136 -3.54 7.83 -1.85
N VAL A 137 -4.74 7.71 -1.27
CA VAL A 137 -5.78 8.76 -1.35
C VAL A 137 -5.40 9.95 -0.47
N ASP A 138 -4.89 9.71 0.75
CA ASP A 138 -4.39 10.76 1.65
C ASP A 138 -3.23 11.56 1.03
N SER A 139 -2.49 10.94 0.10
CA SER A 139 -1.38 11.58 -0.62
C SER A 139 -1.79 12.23 -1.95
N ASP A 140 -3.10 12.43 -2.21
CA ASP A 140 -3.64 12.93 -3.48
C ASP A 140 -3.17 12.11 -4.70
N PHE A 141 -3.10 10.79 -4.52
CA PHE A 141 -2.62 9.83 -5.52
C PHE A 141 -1.16 10.02 -5.96
N ILE A 142 -0.38 10.79 -5.20
CA ILE A 142 1.07 10.89 -5.40
C ILE A 142 1.74 9.78 -4.61
N PRO A 143 2.41 8.82 -5.28
CA PRO A 143 2.93 7.64 -4.62
C PRO A 143 4.28 7.86 -3.94
N LYS A 144 4.60 7.01 -2.97
CA LYS A 144 5.98 6.77 -2.57
C LYS A 144 6.79 6.28 -3.80
N PRO A 145 8.06 6.67 -3.98
CA PRO A 145 8.94 7.38 -3.04
C PRO A 145 8.97 8.91 -3.25
N SER A 146 7.98 9.51 -3.88
CA SER A 146 7.91 10.98 -4.04
C SER A 146 7.97 11.68 -2.68
N LYS A 147 8.50 12.89 -2.62
CA LYS A 147 8.69 13.67 -1.39
C LYS A 147 7.37 14.04 -0.71
N GLN A 148 6.38 14.42 -1.52
CA GLN A 148 5.10 14.94 -1.04
C GLN A 148 4.32 14.02 -0.09
N PRO A 149 4.19 12.69 -0.31
CA PRO A 149 3.55 11.79 0.64
C PRO A 149 4.20 11.81 2.03
N TYR A 150 5.53 11.96 2.09
CA TYR A 150 6.25 12.06 3.37
C TYR A 150 5.97 13.37 4.07
N GLU A 151 5.89 14.48 3.36
CA GLU A 151 5.52 15.78 3.94
C GLU A 151 4.09 15.75 4.48
N LYS A 152 3.15 15.19 3.71
CA LYS A 152 1.76 15.06 4.12
C LYS A 152 1.54 14.16 5.34
N ILE A 153 2.19 13.00 5.42
CA ILE A 153 2.04 12.14 6.59
C ILE A 153 2.63 12.78 7.85
N ILE A 154 3.74 13.53 7.72
CA ILE A 154 4.32 14.31 8.82
C ILE A 154 3.32 15.34 9.34
N GLU A 155 2.66 16.07 8.46
CA GLU A 155 1.66 17.07 8.81
C GLU A 155 0.41 16.42 9.44
N ASN A 156 -0.16 15.39 8.80
CA ASN A 156 -1.40 14.75 9.24
C ASN A 156 -1.27 14.13 10.64
N PHE A 157 -0.14 13.49 10.92
CA PHE A 157 0.09 12.83 12.21
C PHE A 157 0.88 13.70 13.19
N LYS A 158 1.22 14.95 12.82
CA LYS A 158 2.02 15.88 13.62
C LYS A 158 3.33 15.24 14.08
N ILE A 159 4.00 14.57 13.14
CA ILE A 159 5.27 13.91 13.40
C ILE A 159 6.36 14.97 13.52
N GLU A 160 7.15 14.88 14.57
CA GLU A 160 8.38 15.67 14.73
C GLU A 160 9.57 14.79 14.31
N PRO A 161 10.10 14.93 13.07
CA PRO A 161 11.26 14.15 12.64
C PRO A 161 12.44 14.48 13.53
N GLN A 162 13.07 13.44 14.10
CA GLN A 162 14.32 13.58 14.84
C GLN A 162 15.47 13.24 13.89
N TYR A 163 16.40 14.18 13.71
CA TYR A 163 17.58 14.05 12.86
C TYR A 163 18.71 13.26 13.54
#